data_9b4a56dd3de3e0f42b1843f5141581fc
#
_entry.id   9b4a56dd3de3e0f42b1843f5141581fc
#
_cell.length_a   1.000
_cell.length_b   1.000
_cell.length_c   1.000
_cell.angle_alpha   90.00
_cell.angle_beta   90.00
_cell.angle_gamma   90.00
#
_symmetry.space_group_name_H-M   'P 1'
#
loop_
_entity.id
_entity.type
_entity.pdbx_description
1 polymer ?
#
loop_
_entity_poly.entity_id
_entity_poly.type
_entity_poly.pdbx_seq_one_letter_code
_entity_poly.pdbx_strand_id
1 'polypeptide(L)'
;MKKFTVLLAVILFSGFILIGFKLAARVFPLRQASRTETSLPSPEPYEQSNFILFQVNDLQIKNPQLIAIWVNLKSTSPSSELFFVSLYPTTDLEKNDQIKSIFSLTRDHQLTASSFRRFKRIFDLAFDGYFVVDNSGLLSLASNASVEQLELISDSPLSLESVALVQKSGKVFLSKICDLLSSGAGNSFFSQVDWTTLMPAHFISNKTLDDFQGLIVQDNLSSEYKTCNVIIPE
;
A
#
# COMPACT_ATOMS: atom_id res chain seq x y z
N MET A 1 36.97 -24.36 -41.12
CA MET A 1 37.33 -23.86 -39.78
C MET A 1 36.12 -23.36 -38.96
N LYS A 2 35.19 -22.52 -39.50
CA LYS A 2 34.07 -21.94 -38.75
C LYS A 2 33.09 -22.96 -38.11
N LYS A 3 32.82 -24.10 -38.78
CA LYS A 3 31.91 -25.14 -38.28
C LYS A 3 32.46 -25.89 -37.06
N PHE A 4 33.76 -26.09 -36.98
CA PHE A 4 34.44 -26.75 -35.88
C PHE A 4 34.44 -25.89 -34.61
N THR A 5 34.62 -24.57 -34.77
CA THR A 5 34.60 -23.63 -33.66
C THR A 5 33.20 -23.55 -33.02
N VAL A 6 32.13 -23.59 -33.83
CA VAL A 6 30.75 -23.57 -33.33
C VAL A 6 30.44 -24.87 -32.58
N LEU A 7 30.86 -26.03 -33.11
CA LEU A 7 30.64 -27.33 -32.44
C LEU A 7 31.36 -27.35 -31.09
N LEU A 8 32.60 -26.87 -31.03
CA LEU A 8 33.38 -26.82 -29.78
C LEU A 8 32.71 -25.89 -28.75
N ALA A 9 32.19 -24.73 -29.17
CA ALA A 9 31.49 -23.81 -28.28
C ALA A 9 30.21 -24.41 -27.70
N VAL A 10 29.43 -25.15 -28.49
CA VAL A 10 28.22 -25.85 -28.02
C VAL A 10 28.57 -26.96 -27.01
N ILE A 11 29.62 -27.72 -27.25
CA ILE A 11 30.06 -28.79 -26.31
C ILE A 11 30.52 -28.17 -24.97
N LEU A 12 31.30 -27.10 -25.01
CA LEU A 12 31.75 -26.41 -23.80
C LEU A 12 30.57 -25.82 -23.03
N PHE A 13 29.63 -25.17 -23.72
CA PHE A 13 28.44 -24.58 -23.08
C PHE A 13 27.55 -25.62 -22.41
N SER A 14 27.33 -26.77 -23.10
CA SER A 14 26.60 -27.92 -22.53
C SER A 14 27.30 -28.52 -21.31
N GLY A 15 28.64 -28.57 -21.35
CA GLY A 15 29.45 -29.02 -20.20
C GLY A 15 29.30 -28.10 -18.98
N PHE A 16 29.31 -26.78 -19.18
CA PHE A 16 29.12 -25.81 -18.10
C PHE A 16 27.71 -25.89 -17.48
N ILE A 17 26.67 -26.12 -18.29
CA ILE A 17 25.30 -26.33 -17.78
C ILE A 17 25.22 -27.56 -16.89
N LEU A 18 25.79 -28.68 -17.31
CA LEU A 18 25.76 -29.93 -16.54
C LEU A 18 26.58 -29.82 -15.24
N ILE A 19 27.72 -29.14 -15.25
CA ILE A 19 28.55 -28.92 -14.08
C ILE A 19 27.83 -27.95 -13.12
N GLY A 20 27.23 -26.88 -13.63
CA GLY A 20 26.45 -25.91 -12.84
C GLY A 20 25.26 -26.57 -12.14
N PHE A 21 24.53 -27.45 -12.84
CA PHE A 21 23.42 -28.20 -12.26
C PHE A 21 23.86 -29.17 -11.16
N LYS A 22 25.00 -29.90 -11.34
CA LYS A 22 25.56 -30.77 -10.30
C LYS A 22 26.09 -30.03 -9.09
N LEU A 23 26.68 -28.86 -9.30
CA LEU A 23 27.11 -27.98 -8.20
C LEU A 23 25.93 -27.39 -7.43
N ALA A 24 24.90 -26.92 -8.12
CA ALA A 24 23.68 -26.40 -7.49
C ALA A 24 22.98 -27.49 -6.66
N ALA A 25 22.91 -28.72 -7.16
CA ALA A 25 22.32 -29.86 -6.43
C ALA A 25 23.15 -30.29 -5.19
N ARG A 26 24.45 -29.95 -5.14
CA ARG A 26 25.30 -30.23 -3.97
C ARG A 26 25.31 -29.09 -2.95
N VAL A 27 25.15 -27.83 -3.40
CA VAL A 27 25.16 -26.65 -2.53
C VAL A 27 23.79 -26.42 -1.89
N PHE A 28 22.72 -26.89 -2.53
CA PHE A 28 21.37 -26.89 -1.98
C PHE A 28 20.88 -28.33 -1.78
N PRO A 29 21.33 -29.03 -0.70
CA PRO A 29 20.68 -30.27 -0.33
C PRO A 29 19.24 -29.93 0.02
N LEU A 30 18.29 -30.35 -0.81
CA LEU A 30 16.88 -30.44 -0.43
C LEU A 30 16.87 -31.31 0.85
N ARG A 31 16.80 -30.67 1.98
CA ARG A 31 16.56 -31.29 3.27
C ARG A 31 15.14 -31.86 3.25
N GLN A 32 14.97 -33.02 2.62
CA GLN A 32 13.90 -33.91 2.99
C GLN A 32 14.26 -34.49 4.37
N ALA A 33 14.02 -33.70 5.38
CA ALA A 33 13.89 -34.21 6.72
C ALA A 33 12.51 -34.87 6.79
N SER A 34 12.46 -36.21 6.57
CA SER A 34 11.39 -37.02 7.11
C SER A 34 11.45 -36.93 8.63
N ARG A 35 10.82 -35.91 9.18
CA ARG A 35 10.44 -35.85 10.57
C ARG A 35 8.97 -36.22 10.63
N THR A 36 8.69 -37.41 11.10
CA THR A 36 7.42 -37.79 11.69
C THR A 36 7.32 -37.02 13.00
N GLU A 37 7.08 -35.73 12.91
CA GLU A 37 6.66 -34.93 14.06
C GLU A 37 5.13 -34.89 13.98
N THR A 38 4.51 -35.31 15.08
CA THR A 38 3.11 -35.03 15.40
C THR A 38 2.94 -33.51 15.22
N SER A 39 2.47 -33.11 14.05
CA SER A 39 2.33 -31.70 13.69
C SER A 39 1.25 -31.13 14.58
N LEU A 40 1.66 -30.38 15.61
CA LEU A 40 0.87 -29.23 16.04
C LEU A 40 0.48 -28.47 14.75
N PRO A 41 -0.79 -28.11 14.56
CA PRO A 41 -1.19 -27.35 13.39
C PRO A 41 -0.25 -26.14 13.28
N SER A 42 0.57 -26.10 12.22
CA SER A 42 1.37 -24.94 11.90
C SER A 42 0.38 -23.76 11.82
N PRO A 43 0.57 -22.68 12.56
CA PRO A 43 -0.30 -21.52 12.39
C PRO A 43 -0.28 -21.18 10.89
N GLU A 44 -1.46 -21.11 10.29
CA GLU A 44 -1.59 -20.71 8.89
C GLU A 44 -0.83 -19.37 8.73
N PRO A 45 -0.05 -19.23 7.65
CA PRO A 45 0.69 -17.99 7.45
C PRO A 45 -0.33 -16.84 7.44
N TYR A 46 -0.18 -15.88 8.35
CA TYR A 46 -0.98 -14.67 8.38
C TYR A 46 -0.79 -13.96 7.03
N GLU A 47 -1.80 -14.00 6.20
CA GLU A 47 -1.83 -13.17 4.99
C GLU A 47 -2.16 -11.74 5.43
N GLN A 48 -1.15 -10.92 5.46
CA GLN A 48 -1.27 -9.48 5.71
C GLN A 48 -1.02 -8.73 4.40
N SER A 49 -1.92 -7.82 4.09
CA SER A 49 -1.79 -6.94 2.93
C SER A 49 -1.72 -5.49 3.39
N ASN A 50 -0.67 -4.79 2.96
CA ASN A 50 -0.37 -3.43 3.43
C ASN A 50 -0.36 -2.46 2.25
N PHE A 51 -1.14 -1.39 2.37
CA PHE A 51 -1.16 -0.31 1.38
C PHE A 51 -0.86 1.02 2.03
N ILE A 52 -0.10 1.84 1.32
CA ILE A 52 0.21 3.18 1.77
C ILE A 52 -0.59 4.22 0.96
N LEU A 53 -1.29 5.10 1.65
CA LEU A 53 -2.09 6.18 1.09
C LEU A 53 -1.38 7.51 1.33
N PHE A 54 -1.08 8.23 0.26
CA PHE A 54 -0.54 9.58 0.30
C PHE A 54 -1.66 10.58 -0.02
N GLN A 55 -1.89 11.53 0.87
CA GLN A 55 -2.69 12.70 0.56
C GLN A 55 -1.76 13.85 0.14
N VAL A 56 -2.07 14.47 -0.98
CA VAL A 56 -1.39 15.68 -1.46
C VAL A 56 -2.37 16.84 -1.58
N ASN A 57 -1.87 18.06 -1.71
CA ASN A 57 -2.73 19.22 -1.87
C ASN A 57 -3.48 19.22 -3.21
N ASP A 58 -2.76 19.06 -4.33
CA ASP A 58 -3.34 19.12 -5.67
C ASP A 58 -2.43 18.34 -6.65
N LEU A 59 -2.97 17.33 -7.32
CA LEU A 59 -2.25 16.54 -8.33
C LEU A 59 -2.10 17.28 -9.67
N GLN A 60 -2.86 18.35 -9.91
CA GLN A 60 -2.79 19.11 -11.16
C GLN A 60 -1.61 20.10 -11.21
N ILE A 61 -0.98 20.38 -10.08
CA ILE A 61 0.19 21.27 -10.02
C ILE A 61 1.50 20.49 -10.25
N LYS A 62 2.53 21.22 -10.71
CA LYS A 62 3.83 20.64 -11.05
C LYS A 62 4.53 19.95 -9.88
N ASN A 63 4.36 20.47 -8.67
CA ASN A 63 5.02 19.97 -7.46
C ASN A 63 3.98 19.79 -6.34
N PRO A 64 3.19 18.72 -6.35
CA PRO A 64 2.24 18.43 -5.29
C PRO A 64 2.93 18.33 -3.93
N GLN A 65 2.34 18.95 -2.93
CA GLN A 65 2.87 18.93 -1.56
C GLN A 65 2.21 17.80 -0.76
N LEU A 66 3.03 17.06 -0.03
CA LEU A 66 2.56 16.01 0.85
C LEU A 66 1.80 16.62 2.05
N ILE A 67 0.56 16.18 2.27
CA ILE A 67 -0.31 16.58 3.37
C ILE A 67 -0.37 15.50 4.45
N ALA A 68 -0.63 14.24 4.05
CA ALA A 68 -0.72 13.13 4.98
C ALA A 68 -0.22 11.81 4.38
N ILE A 69 0.17 10.89 5.25
CA ILE A 69 0.42 9.49 4.92
C ILE A 69 -0.35 8.62 5.90
N TRP A 70 -1.14 7.73 5.37
CA TRP A 70 -1.83 6.69 6.10
C TRP A 70 -1.40 5.32 5.59
N VAL A 71 -1.34 4.34 6.45
CA VAL A 71 -1.19 2.96 6.03
C VAL A 71 -2.47 2.19 6.33
N ASN A 72 -2.89 1.39 5.36
CA ASN A 72 -3.93 0.41 5.50
C ASN A 72 -3.27 -0.94 5.76
N LEU A 73 -3.59 -1.55 6.90
CA LEU A 73 -3.13 -2.87 7.29
C LEU A 73 -4.34 -3.80 7.30
N LYS A 74 -4.35 -4.76 6.39
CA LYS A 74 -5.43 -5.76 6.29
C LYS A 74 -4.89 -7.13 6.71
N SER A 75 -5.54 -7.76 7.68
CA SER A 75 -5.32 -9.15 8.07
C SER A 75 -6.50 -9.99 7.64
N THR A 76 -6.25 -11.15 7.05
CA THR A 76 -7.30 -12.05 6.54
C THR A 76 -7.50 -13.29 7.41
N SER A 77 -6.62 -13.55 8.39
CA SER A 77 -6.72 -14.76 9.26
C SER A 77 -6.32 -14.43 10.70
N PRO A 78 -7.00 -14.98 11.71
CA PRO A 78 -8.24 -15.74 11.69
C PRO A 78 -9.52 -14.87 11.65
N SER A 79 -9.38 -13.57 11.80
CA SER A 79 -10.45 -12.58 11.69
C SER A 79 -10.09 -11.53 10.65
N SER A 80 -11.10 -11.08 9.90
CA SER A 80 -10.90 -9.99 8.95
C SER A 80 -10.80 -8.68 9.72
N GLU A 81 -9.59 -8.15 9.83
CA GLU A 81 -9.29 -6.92 10.55
C GLU A 81 -8.68 -5.90 9.61
N LEU A 82 -9.11 -4.66 9.78
CA LEU A 82 -8.63 -3.53 8.99
C LEU A 82 -8.20 -2.41 9.93
N PHE A 83 -6.98 -1.90 9.72
CA PHE A 83 -6.47 -0.77 10.47
C PHE A 83 -6.00 0.32 9.52
N PHE A 84 -6.38 1.55 9.80
CA PHE A 84 -5.78 2.73 9.20
C PHE A 84 -4.88 3.40 10.25
N VAL A 85 -3.59 3.50 9.97
CA VAL A 85 -2.61 4.07 10.88
C VAL A 85 -2.01 5.33 10.27
N SER A 86 -2.06 6.46 10.98
CA SER A 86 -1.40 7.70 10.58
C SER A 86 0.10 7.58 10.73
N LEU A 87 0.85 7.81 9.65
CA LEU A 87 2.31 7.81 9.66
C LEU A 87 2.90 9.22 9.52
N TYR A 88 2.13 10.14 8.93
CA TYR A 88 2.48 11.54 8.72
C TYR A 88 1.19 12.37 8.58
N PRO A 89 1.13 13.59 9.10
CA PRO A 89 2.15 14.22 9.95
C PRO A 89 2.17 13.66 11.36
N THR A 90 3.31 13.81 12.04
CA THR A 90 3.50 13.46 13.44
C THR A 90 3.73 14.72 14.27
N THR A 91 3.71 14.62 15.60
CA THR A 91 4.07 15.72 16.51
C THR A 91 5.57 16.05 16.48
N ASP A 92 6.41 15.15 15.95
CA ASP A 92 7.83 15.37 15.71
C ASP A 92 8.04 16.08 14.35
N LEU A 93 8.24 17.38 14.39
CA LEU A 93 8.39 18.22 13.20
C LEU A 93 9.68 17.92 12.41
N GLU A 94 10.76 17.50 13.08
CA GLU A 94 12.01 17.11 12.41
C GLU A 94 11.81 15.83 11.58
N LYS A 95 11.13 14.85 12.16
CA LYS A 95 10.72 13.64 11.44
C LYS A 95 9.80 13.95 10.26
N ASN A 96 8.90 14.92 10.41
CA ASN A 96 8.04 15.37 9.33
C ASN A 96 8.84 15.92 8.15
N ASP A 97 9.87 16.75 8.38
CA ASP A 97 10.73 17.27 7.32
C ASP A 97 11.53 16.16 6.63
N GLN A 98 11.99 15.18 7.37
CA GLN A 98 12.65 14.00 6.80
C GLN A 98 11.70 13.23 5.88
N ILE A 99 10.45 12.96 6.30
CA ILE A 99 9.44 12.26 5.52
C ILE A 99 9.10 13.05 4.25
N LYS A 100 8.88 14.36 4.35
CA LYS A 100 8.62 15.23 3.20
C LYS A 100 9.74 15.19 2.16
N SER A 101 11.00 15.21 2.62
CA SER A 101 12.17 15.18 1.73
C SER A 101 12.28 13.92 0.86
N ILE A 102 11.62 12.85 1.26
CA ILE A 102 11.62 11.56 0.57
C ILE A 102 10.48 11.48 -0.45
N PHE A 103 9.40 12.18 -0.21
CA PHE A 103 8.24 12.16 -1.10
C PHE A 103 8.56 12.83 -2.43
N SER A 104 8.40 12.09 -3.51
CA SER A 104 8.51 12.65 -4.86
C SER A 104 7.66 11.88 -5.85
N LEU A 105 7.00 12.60 -6.75
CA LEU A 105 6.24 12.06 -7.85
C LEU A 105 7.00 12.20 -9.17
N THR A 106 6.69 11.35 -10.13
CA THR A 106 7.11 11.47 -11.52
C THR A 106 6.30 12.56 -12.23
N ARG A 107 6.62 12.82 -13.49
CA ARG A 107 5.81 13.73 -14.34
C ARG A 107 4.36 13.24 -14.54
N ASP A 108 4.16 11.93 -14.50
CA ASP A 108 2.85 11.29 -14.61
C ASP A 108 2.21 11.10 -13.23
N HIS A 109 2.67 11.84 -12.24
CA HIS A 109 2.21 11.86 -10.83
C HIS A 109 2.30 10.51 -10.10
N GLN A 110 2.99 9.52 -10.67
CA GLN A 110 3.26 8.26 -9.99
C GLN A 110 4.32 8.46 -8.91
N LEU A 111 4.20 7.75 -7.79
CA LEU A 111 5.26 7.76 -6.77
C LEU A 111 6.56 7.19 -7.34
N THR A 112 7.68 7.90 -7.16
CA THR A 112 8.96 7.40 -7.68
C THR A 112 9.37 6.11 -6.98
N ALA A 113 10.02 5.19 -7.72
CA ALA A 113 10.49 3.93 -7.15
C ALA A 113 11.49 4.14 -6.00
N SER A 114 12.24 5.26 -6.02
CA SER A 114 13.15 5.63 -4.93
C SER A 114 12.39 6.02 -3.66
N SER A 115 11.33 6.84 -3.78
CA SER A 115 10.47 7.22 -2.67
C SER A 115 9.80 5.99 -2.07
N PHE A 116 9.19 5.14 -2.88
CA PHE A 116 8.51 3.95 -2.41
C PHE A 116 9.43 3.01 -1.62
N ARG A 117 10.68 2.78 -2.11
CA ARG A 117 11.67 1.98 -1.37
C ARG A 117 12.13 2.63 -0.08
N ARG A 118 12.26 3.98 -0.03
CA ARG A 118 12.63 4.69 1.19
C ARG A 118 11.53 4.63 2.24
N PHE A 119 10.26 4.78 1.83
CA PHE A 119 9.13 4.62 2.75
C PHE A 119 9.07 3.22 3.35
N LYS A 120 9.25 2.15 2.56
CA LYS A 120 9.36 0.79 3.09
C LYS A 120 10.43 0.66 4.18
N ARG A 121 11.57 1.32 4.00
CA ARG A 121 12.68 1.27 4.96
C ARG A 121 12.43 2.09 6.22
N ILE A 122 11.86 3.31 6.08
CA ILE A 122 11.64 4.21 7.23
C ILE A 122 10.55 3.68 8.14
N PHE A 123 9.50 3.13 7.56
CA PHE A 123 8.39 2.59 8.34
C PHE A 123 8.59 1.13 8.73
N ASP A 124 9.66 0.48 8.23
CA ASP A 124 9.94 -0.96 8.39
C ASP A 124 8.73 -1.84 8.05
N LEU A 125 8.03 -1.47 6.97
CA LEU A 125 6.83 -2.13 6.48
C LEU A 125 6.98 -2.53 5.02
N ALA A 126 6.56 -3.75 4.69
CA ALA A 126 6.35 -4.16 3.31
C ALA A 126 5.01 -3.61 2.82
N PHE A 127 5.01 -2.89 1.70
CA PHE A 127 3.79 -2.41 1.06
C PHE A 127 3.55 -3.14 -0.26
N ASP A 128 2.34 -3.62 -0.47
CA ASP A 128 1.89 -4.28 -1.69
C ASP A 128 1.55 -3.28 -2.79
N GLY A 129 1.18 -2.08 -2.40
CA GLY A 129 0.87 -1.00 -3.32
C GLY A 129 0.77 0.35 -2.62
N TYR A 130 0.47 1.37 -3.45
CA TYR A 130 0.24 2.72 -2.96
C TYR A 130 -0.92 3.38 -3.68
N PHE A 131 -1.50 4.38 -3.01
CA PHE A 131 -2.48 5.31 -3.53
C PHE A 131 -2.01 6.73 -3.27
N VAL A 132 -2.25 7.61 -4.23
CA VAL A 132 -2.07 9.06 -4.06
C VAL A 132 -3.41 9.71 -4.37
N VAL A 133 -3.91 10.50 -3.44
CA VAL A 133 -5.16 11.24 -3.57
C VAL A 133 -4.90 12.72 -3.26
N ASP A 134 -5.47 13.62 -4.04
CA ASP A 134 -5.42 15.04 -3.69
C ASP A 134 -6.66 15.48 -2.90
N ASN A 135 -6.64 16.74 -2.45
CA ASN A 135 -7.73 17.30 -1.66
C ASN A 135 -9.08 17.25 -2.40
N SER A 136 -9.10 17.46 -3.71
CA SER A 136 -10.32 17.40 -4.53
C SER A 136 -10.87 15.97 -4.61
N GLY A 137 -10.00 15.00 -4.82
CA GLY A 137 -10.36 13.58 -4.79
C GLY A 137 -10.86 13.15 -3.42
N LEU A 138 -10.19 13.60 -2.35
CA LEU A 138 -10.62 13.29 -0.98
C LEU A 138 -11.99 13.89 -0.65
N LEU A 139 -12.27 15.14 -1.08
CA LEU A 139 -13.60 15.76 -0.92
C LEU A 139 -14.68 15.00 -1.69
N SER A 140 -14.39 14.56 -2.91
CA SER A 140 -15.32 13.75 -3.69
C SER A 140 -15.63 12.42 -2.98
N LEU A 141 -14.62 11.71 -2.49
CA LEU A 141 -14.80 10.49 -1.72
C LEU A 141 -15.55 10.73 -0.42
N ALA A 142 -15.27 11.82 0.29
CA ALA A 142 -15.94 12.21 1.52
C ALA A 142 -17.43 12.51 1.30
N SER A 143 -17.76 13.20 0.20
CA SER A 143 -19.15 13.46 -0.20
C SER A 143 -19.92 12.17 -0.44
N ASN A 144 -19.34 11.22 -1.17
CA ASN A 144 -19.96 9.89 -1.39
C ASN A 144 -20.10 9.08 -0.09
N ALA A 145 -19.19 9.28 0.88
CA ALA A 145 -19.27 8.67 2.20
C ALA A 145 -20.21 9.41 3.17
N SER A 146 -20.90 10.46 2.74
CA SER A 146 -21.74 11.33 3.59
C SER A 146 -20.98 11.96 4.76
N VAL A 147 -19.75 12.40 4.52
CA VAL A 147 -18.98 13.23 5.46
C VAL A 147 -19.27 14.70 5.14
N GLU A 148 -20.06 15.35 5.99
CA GLU A 148 -20.57 16.71 5.70
C GLU A 148 -19.51 17.79 5.79
N GLN A 149 -18.52 17.64 6.65
CA GLN A 149 -17.47 18.65 6.87
C GLN A 149 -16.11 17.96 6.99
N LEU A 150 -15.28 18.16 5.98
CA LEU A 150 -13.89 17.75 5.99
C LEU A 150 -13.02 19.01 5.84
N GLU A 151 -12.31 19.36 6.93
CA GLU A 151 -11.39 20.49 6.93
C GLU A 151 -10.06 20.06 6.31
N LEU A 152 -9.71 20.64 5.16
CA LEU A 152 -8.47 20.34 4.46
C LEU A 152 -7.53 21.53 4.47
N ILE A 153 -6.23 21.23 4.52
CA ILE A 153 -5.18 22.26 4.36
C ILE A 153 -4.64 22.22 2.92
N SER A 154 -4.23 23.38 2.41
CA SER A 154 -3.66 23.52 1.07
C SER A 154 -2.15 23.34 1.04
N ASP A 155 -1.48 23.45 2.17
CA ASP A 155 -0.03 23.38 2.30
C ASP A 155 0.38 22.26 3.25
N SER A 156 1.64 21.82 3.13
CA SER A 156 2.19 20.83 4.06
C SER A 156 2.09 21.32 5.51
N PRO A 157 1.71 20.44 6.47
CA PRO A 157 1.60 20.81 7.87
C PRO A 157 2.97 21.21 8.46
N LEU A 158 3.09 22.47 8.88
CA LEU A 158 4.33 23.05 9.43
C LEU A 158 4.22 23.40 10.92
N SER A 159 3.03 23.31 11.50
CA SER A 159 2.77 23.63 12.91
C SER A 159 2.00 22.50 13.58
N LEU A 160 2.08 22.42 14.90
CA LEU A 160 1.31 21.43 15.68
C LEU A 160 -0.20 21.58 15.46
N GLU A 161 -0.69 22.80 15.23
CA GLU A 161 -2.09 23.06 14.94
C GLU A 161 -2.49 22.46 13.59
N SER A 162 -1.70 22.68 12.53
CA SER A 162 -1.95 22.09 11.22
C SER A 162 -1.80 20.55 11.25
N VAL A 163 -0.87 20.01 12.03
CA VAL A 163 -0.74 18.56 12.28
C VAL A 163 -2.02 18.01 12.91
N ALA A 164 -2.52 18.64 13.99
CA ALA A 164 -3.73 18.22 14.66
C ALA A 164 -4.96 18.28 13.74
N LEU A 165 -5.06 19.31 12.90
CA LEU A 165 -6.14 19.45 11.93
C LEU A 165 -6.13 18.33 10.89
N VAL A 166 -4.97 18.02 10.28
CA VAL A 166 -4.83 16.96 9.29
C VAL A 166 -5.17 15.60 9.90
N GLN A 167 -4.65 15.31 11.09
CA GLN A 167 -4.94 14.06 11.79
C GLN A 167 -6.43 13.93 12.14
N LYS A 168 -7.06 15.00 12.63
CA LYS A 168 -8.49 15.03 12.93
C LYS A 168 -9.33 14.77 11.69
N SER A 169 -9.06 15.47 10.59
CA SER A 169 -9.79 15.32 9.33
C SER A 169 -9.63 13.93 8.73
N GLY A 170 -8.40 13.41 8.69
CA GLY A 170 -8.13 12.05 8.25
C GLY A 170 -8.86 11.01 9.10
N LYS A 171 -8.86 11.17 10.44
CA LYS A 171 -9.59 10.30 11.35
C LYS A 171 -11.10 10.31 11.09
N VAL A 172 -11.70 11.48 10.92
CA VAL A 172 -13.15 11.62 10.62
C VAL A 172 -13.49 10.89 9.33
N PHE A 173 -12.75 11.12 8.25
CA PHE A 173 -12.97 10.47 6.97
C PHE A 173 -12.81 8.95 7.05
N LEU A 174 -11.66 8.48 7.55
CA LEU A 174 -11.35 7.04 7.60
C LEU A 174 -12.25 6.28 8.58
N SER A 175 -12.68 6.91 9.69
CA SER A 175 -13.68 6.29 10.58
C SER A 175 -15.00 6.09 9.86
N LYS A 176 -15.43 7.03 9.02
CA LYS A 176 -16.65 6.85 8.21
C LYS A 176 -16.50 5.74 7.18
N ILE A 177 -15.33 5.63 6.54
CA ILE A 177 -15.02 4.46 5.68
C ILE A 177 -15.12 3.16 6.48
N CYS A 178 -14.54 3.12 7.69
CA CYS A 178 -14.65 1.96 8.58
C CYS A 178 -16.10 1.58 8.87
N ASP A 179 -16.97 2.56 9.17
CA ASP A 179 -18.40 2.33 9.41
C ASP A 179 -19.09 1.71 8.19
N LEU A 180 -18.79 2.22 6.99
CA LEU A 180 -19.35 1.68 5.74
C LEU A 180 -18.88 0.24 5.48
N LEU A 181 -17.60 -0.04 5.73
CA LEU A 181 -17.03 -1.38 5.54
C LEU A 181 -17.55 -2.38 6.55
N SER A 182 -17.68 -1.98 7.81
CA SER A 182 -18.18 -2.85 8.89
C SER A 182 -19.70 -3.10 8.81
N SER A 183 -20.45 -2.19 8.18
CA SER A 183 -21.90 -2.36 7.94
C SER A 183 -22.24 -3.12 6.67
N GLY A 184 -21.26 -3.58 5.90
CA GLY A 184 -21.46 -4.20 4.59
C GLY A 184 -21.84 -3.22 3.47
N ALA A 185 -21.85 -1.90 3.75
CA ALA A 185 -22.16 -0.87 2.75
C ALA A 185 -20.98 -0.49 1.85
N GLY A 186 -19.81 -1.09 2.05
CA GLY A 186 -18.59 -0.80 1.29
C GLY A 186 -18.77 -0.94 -0.22
N ASN A 187 -19.38 -2.03 -0.68
CA ASN A 187 -19.68 -2.25 -2.11
C ASN A 187 -20.54 -1.15 -2.70
N SER A 188 -21.59 -0.75 -1.97
CA SER A 188 -22.49 0.33 -2.41
C SER A 188 -21.75 1.66 -2.50
N PHE A 189 -20.91 1.98 -1.52
CA PHE A 189 -20.06 3.16 -1.55
C PHE A 189 -19.15 3.19 -2.77
N PHE A 190 -18.40 2.10 -3.02
CA PHE A 190 -17.48 2.03 -4.16
C PHE A 190 -18.17 2.12 -5.51
N SER A 191 -19.38 1.57 -5.66
CA SER A 191 -20.16 1.64 -6.88
C SER A 191 -20.74 3.05 -7.15
N GLN A 192 -20.89 3.88 -6.13
CA GLN A 192 -21.39 5.25 -6.26
C GLN A 192 -20.30 6.26 -6.62
N VAL A 193 -19.03 5.91 -6.43
CA VAL A 193 -17.90 6.78 -6.75
C VAL A 193 -17.70 6.81 -8.27
N ASP A 194 -17.68 8.00 -8.85
CA ASP A 194 -17.30 8.19 -10.25
C ASP A 194 -15.78 8.11 -10.42
N TRP A 195 -15.29 6.89 -10.53
CA TRP A 195 -13.85 6.62 -10.71
C TRP A 195 -13.31 7.17 -12.01
N THR A 196 -14.14 7.36 -13.04
CA THR A 196 -13.68 7.90 -14.33
C THR A 196 -13.34 9.38 -14.25
N THR A 197 -14.02 10.10 -13.38
CA THR A 197 -13.70 11.52 -13.08
C THR A 197 -12.53 11.64 -12.11
N LEU A 198 -12.42 10.72 -11.13
CA LEU A 198 -11.34 10.76 -10.15
C LEU A 198 -9.99 10.34 -10.72
N MET A 199 -9.96 9.30 -11.55
CA MET A 199 -8.72 8.73 -12.09
C MET A 199 -8.44 9.18 -13.51
N PRO A 200 -7.23 9.63 -13.85
CA PRO A 200 -6.06 9.81 -12.96
C PRO A 200 -5.95 11.24 -12.39
N ALA A 201 -6.96 12.08 -12.55
CA ALA A 201 -6.87 13.50 -12.26
C ALA A 201 -6.63 13.79 -10.75
N HIS A 202 -7.32 13.07 -9.89
CA HIS A 202 -7.36 13.31 -8.44
C HIS A 202 -7.02 12.09 -7.59
N PHE A 203 -6.86 10.93 -8.25
CA PHE A 203 -6.55 9.66 -7.59
C PHE A 203 -5.64 8.81 -8.48
N ILE A 204 -4.52 8.38 -7.97
CA ILE A 204 -3.51 7.60 -8.68
C ILE A 204 -3.12 6.38 -7.86
N SER A 205 -2.88 5.26 -8.52
CA SER A 205 -2.45 4.00 -7.89
C SER A 205 -1.47 3.26 -8.79
N ASN A 206 -0.62 2.45 -8.19
CA ASN A 206 0.14 1.42 -8.91
C ASN A 206 -0.62 0.07 -8.96
N LYS A 207 -1.87 0.06 -8.56
CA LYS A 207 -2.79 -1.08 -8.61
C LYS A 207 -3.98 -0.75 -9.47
N THR A 208 -4.65 -1.77 -9.99
CA THR A 208 -5.89 -1.60 -10.72
C THR A 208 -7.04 -1.24 -9.77
N LEU A 209 -8.14 -0.74 -10.32
CA LEU A 209 -9.35 -0.48 -9.53
C LEU A 209 -9.91 -1.76 -8.91
N ASP A 210 -9.84 -2.87 -9.65
CA ASP A 210 -10.29 -4.19 -9.15
C ASP A 210 -9.43 -4.66 -7.97
N ASP A 211 -8.10 -4.47 -8.04
CA ASP A 211 -7.21 -4.73 -6.91
C ASP A 211 -7.60 -3.87 -5.70
N PHE A 212 -7.91 -2.58 -5.93
CA PHE A 212 -8.33 -1.66 -4.88
C PHE A 212 -9.67 -2.07 -4.25
N GLN A 213 -10.65 -2.45 -5.05
CA GLN A 213 -11.92 -2.96 -4.56
C GLN A 213 -11.73 -4.24 -3.75
N GLY A 214 -10.97 -5.20 -4.25
CA GLY A 214 -10.64 -6.44 -3.53
C GLY A 214 -9.89 -6.23 -2.23
N LEU A 215 -9.17 -5.10 -2.09
CA LEU A 215 -8.51 -4.73 -0.84
C LEU A 215 -9.48 -4.29 0.25
N ILE A 216 -10.47 -3.53 -0.14
CA ILE A 216 -11.39 -2.86 0.78
C ILE A 216 -12.68 -3.65 0.92
N VAL A 217 -13.09 -4.32 -0.16
CA VAL A 217 -14.28 -5.15 -0.18
C VAL A 217 -13.84 -6.61 -0.28
N GLN A 218 -14.20 -7.43 0.68
CA GLN A 218 -13.92 -8.86 0.57
C GLN A 218 -14.87 -9.49 -0.47
N ASP A 219 -14.30 -10.27 -1.41
CA ASP A 219 -15.02 -10.98 -2.49
C ASP A 219 -16.05 -12.02 -2.00
N ASN A 220 -16.10 -12.30 -0.71
CA ASN A 220 -17.05 -13.27 -0.15
C ASN A 220 -18.26 -12.57 0.44
N LEU A 221 -19.39 -12.83 -0.16
CA LEU A 221 -20.76 -12.37 0.13
C LEU A 221 -21.23 -12.40 1.61
N SER A 222 -20.37 -12.71 2.57
CA SER A 222 -20.74 -12.88 3.98
C SER A 222 -19.73 -12.40 5.02
N SER A 223 -18.60 -11.80 4.63
CA SER A 223 -17.59 -11.38 5.62
C SER A 223 -17.51 -9.87 5.73
N GLU A 224 -18.29 -9.30 6.62
CA GLU A 224 -18.06 -7.98 7.19
C GLU A 224 -16.71 -7.98 7.90
N TYR A 225 -15.96 -6.87 7.82
CA TYR A 225 -14.80 -6.71 8.68
C TYR A 225 -15.28 -6.77 10.13
N LYS A 226 -14.76 -7.72 10.92
CA LYS A 226 -15.10 -7.81 12.34
C LYS A 226 -14.66 -6.57 13.11
N THR A 227 -13.53 -6.01 12.70
CA THR A 227 -13.01 -4.77 13.26
C THR A 227 -12.40 -3.89 12.17
N CYS A 228 -12.73 -2.62 12.20
CA CYS A 228 -12.04 -1.58 11.42
C CYS A 228 -11.74 -0.41 12.37
N ASN A 229 -10.47 -0.02 12.45
CA ASN A 229 -10.02 0.98 13.40
C ASN A 229 -9.12 2.01 12.75
N VAL A 230 -9.20 3.26 13.23
CA VAL A 230 -8.31 4.36 12.83
C VAL A 230 -7.42 4.72 14.01
N ILE A 231 -6.11 4.59 13.82
CA ILE A 231 -5.09 4.79 14.85
C ILE A 231 -4.26 6.02 14.49
N ILE A 232 -4.15 6.94 15.43
CA ILE A 232 -3.21 8.06 15.39
C ILE A 232 -2.20 7.80 16.50
N PRO A 233 -0.94 7.47 16.18
CA PRO A 233 0.12 7.34 17.18
C PRO A 233 0.36 8.68 17.89
N GLU A 234 0.59 8.63 19.20
CA GLU A 234 0.97 9.79 20.02
C GLU A 234 2.38 10.29 19.72
#